data_7dc7683137106f664a881026f5dd6dda
#
_entry.id   7dc7683137106f664a881026f5dd6dda
#
_cell.length_a   1.000
_cell.length_b   1.000
_cell.length_c   1.000
_cell.angle_alpha   90.00
_cell.angle_beta   90.00
_cell.angle_gamma   90.00
#
_symmetry.space_group_name_H-M   'P 1'
#
loop_
_entity.id
_entity.type
_entity.pdbx_description
1 polymer ?
#
loop_
_entity_poly.entity_id
_entity_poly.type
_entity_poly.pdbx_seq_one_letter_code
_entity_poly.pdbx_strand_id
1 'polypeptide(L)'
;MKSKYVLILICSFLIFSCEIPENTFKPGEVWLDNNGVHINAHGGGILFFNDTYYWFGEHKTEGEAGNKANVGVHCYSSKDLYNWKDEGVALSVSNDSSSLIVKGCIVERPKVIYNTKNKQFVMWFHHELKGKGYDAAMTGVALSDKITGPYNYVKSMNPNKSQWPLNYPDSLKSLSPNLDGFKRWSEEWNKEMINGAILKRDFERGQMARDMTLFVDDDGKAYHIHSSEENTTLHIAELTDDYLDFTGKYTRVLINKSNEAPAIFKKGEKYFMITSGLSGWKPNAARSAVADHPLGPWKELGNPCRGTEEEVTKTFYSQSTFVLPVQGKQDTYIFMADRWTPENAIDGRYIWLPIEFENNKPIIKWQDEWKM
;
A
#
# COMPACT_ATOMS: atom_id res chain seq x y z
N MET A 1 -31.27 -38.18 72.22
CA MET A 1 -31.54 -37.20 71.20
C MET A 1 -30.25 -37.07 70.39
N LYS A 2 -30.20 -37.59 69.13
CA LYS A 2 -29.03 -37.45 68.23
C LYS A 2 -29.39 -36.42 67.17
N SER A 3 -28.74 -35.23 67.20
CA SER A 3 -28.86 -34.17 66.22
C SER A 3 -28.11 -34.58 64.95
N LYS A 4 -28.78 -34.64 63.79
CA LYS A 4 -28.19 -34.83 62.47
C LYS A 4 -27.95 -33.46 61.83
N TYR A 5 -26.70 -33.08 61.68
CA TYR A 5 -26.33 -31.91 60.88
C TYR A 5 -26.33 -32.30 59.38
N VAL A 6 -27.17 -31.66 58.60
CA VAL A 6 -27.17 -31.75 57.12
C VAL A 6 -26.20 -30.70 56.61
N LEU A 7 -25.13 -31.12 56.00
CA LEU A 7 -24.17 -30.24 55.32
C LEU A 7 -24.68 -29.96 53.89
N ILE A 8 -25.15 -28.73 53.61
CA ILE A 8 -25.55 -28.32 52.28
C ILE A 8 -24.28 -27.79 51.55
N LEU A 9 -23.82 -28.57 50.59
CA LEU A 9 -22.70 -28.19 49.71
C LEU A 9 -23.27 -27.28 48.60
N ILE A 10 -22.98 -25.96 48.68
CA ILE A 10 -23.34 -25.01 47.61
C ILE A 10 -22.24 -25.08 46.57
N CYS A 11 -22.49 -25.76 45.43
CA CYS A 11 -21.64 -25.72 44.25
C CYS A 11 -21.89 -24.40 43.52
N SER A 12 -20.98 -23.41 43.66
CA SER A 12 -20.96 -22.21 42.86
C SER A 12 -20.46 -22.57 41.45
N PHE A 13 -21.39 -22.65 40.51
CA PHE A 13 -21.02 -22.69 39.08
C PHE A 13 -20.53 -21.29 38.67
N LEU A 14 -19.23 -21.12 38.50
CA LEU A 14 -18.64 -20.00 37.78
C LEU A 14 -19.02 -20.16 36.29
N ILE A 15 -20.03 -19.45 35.85
CA ILE A 15 -20.37 -19.31 34.43
C ILE A 15 -19.27 -18.37 33.88
N PHE A 16 -18.24 -18.94 33.26
CA PHE A 16 -17.38 -18.17 32.36
C PHE A 16 -18.25 -17.77 31.14
N SER A 17 -18.73 -16.55 31.14
CA SER A 17 -19.27 -15.94 29.93
C SER A 17 -18.10 -15.83 28.96
N CYS A 18 -18.05 -16.71 27.98
CA CYS A 18 -17.23 -16.51 26.81
C CYS A 18 -17.89 -15.34 26.05
N GLU A 19 -17.45 -14.11 26.30
CA GLU A 19 -17.81 -13.00 25.44
C GLU A 19 -17.30 -13.35 24.05
N ILE A 20 -18.23 -13.55 23.11
CA ILE A 20 -17.90 -13.66 21.69
C ILE A 20 -17.27 -12.30 21.35
N PRO A 21 -16.01 -12.27 20.87
CA PRO A 21 -15.40 -10.99 20.55
C PRO A 21 -16.28 -10.26 19.55
N GLU A 22 -16.64 -9.04 19.90
CA GLU A 22 -17.50 -8.23 19.05
C GLU A 22 -16.73 -7.86 17.79
N ASN A 23 -17.16 -8.37 16.62
CA ASN A 23 -16.51 -8.10 15.32
C ASN A 23 -16.69 -6.63 14.95
N THR A 24 -15.73 -5.80 15.35
CA THR A 24 -15.74 -4.34 15.22
C THR A 24 -14.35 -3.85 14.80
N PHE A 25 -14.28 -2.96 13.82
CA PHE A 25 -13.06 -2.24 13.51
C PHE A 25 -12.88 -1.09 14.51
N LYS A 26 -11.69 -0.95 15.06
CA LYS A 26 -11.28 0.13 15.97
C LYS A 26 -10.03 0.82 15.41
N PRO A 27 -10.20 1.80 14.50
CA PRO A 27 -9.09 2.43 13.81
C PRO A 27 -8.09 3.07 14.78
N GLY A 28 -6.80 2.74 14.63
CA GLY A 28 -5.72 3.30 15.44
C GLY A 28 -5.45 2.57 16.75
N GLU A 29 -6.25 1.58 17.13
CA GLU A 29 -5.96 0.70 18.26
C GLU A 29 -4.97 -0.41 17.90
N VAL A 30 -4.44 -1.10 18.92
CA VAL A 30 -3.66 -2.31 18.74
C VAL A 30 -4.59 -3.40 18.18
N TRP A 31 -4.19 -4.00 17.06
CA TRP A 31 -4.96 -5.07 16.44
C TRP A 31 -4.22 -6.39 16.58
N LEU A 32 -4.77 -7.29 17.38
CA LEU A 32 -4.13 -8.57 17.69
C LEU A 32 -4.51 -9.63 16.66
N ASP A 33 -3.55 -10.48 16.34
CA ASP A 33 -3.77 -11.71 15.59
C ASP A 33 -4.32 -12.82 16.48
N ASN A 34 -4.49 -14.01 15.93
CA ASN A 34 -4.99 -15.19 16.63
C ASN A 34 -4.05 -15.72 17.73
N ASN A 35 -2.81 -15.23 17.79
CA ASN A 35 -1.82 -15.56 18.82
C ASN A 35 -1.78 -14.50 19.93
N GLY A 36 -2.58 -13.43 19.83
CA GLY A 36 -2.57 -12.29 20.74
C GLY A 36 -1.36 -11.35 20.52
N VAL A 37 -0.76 -11.37 19.34
CA VAL A 37 0.36 -10.52 18.96
C VAL A 37 -0.18 -9.39 18.06
N HIS A 38 0.34 -8.17 18.21
CA HIS A 38 -0.03 -7.07 17.32
C HIS A 38 0.34 -7.39 15.87
N ILE A 39 -0.64 -7.26 14.97
CA ILE A 39 -0.43 -7.48 13.53
C ILE A 39 0.70 -6.59 13.02
N ASN A 40 1.62 -7.17 12.27
CA ASN A 40 2.80 -6.51 11.72
C ASN A 40 2.77 -6.62 10.18
N ALA A 41 1.90 -5.82 9.56
CA ALA A 41 1.65 -5.82 8.12
C ALA A 41 1.58 -4.38 7.55
N HIS A 42 2.63 -3.59 7.84
CA HIS A 42 2.68 -2.17 7.48
C HIS A 42 2.79 -1.95 5.97
N GLY A 43 2.28 -0.81 5.49
CA GLY A 43 2.34 -0.44 4.07
C GLY A 43 1.62 -1.40 3.12
N GLY A 44 0.85 -2.32 3.66
CA GLY A 44 0.39 -3.53 3.00
C GLY A 44 -0.79 -3.35 2.06
N GLY A 45 -1.24 -4.51 1.55
CA GLY A 45 -2.47 -4.65 0.77
C GLY A 45 -3.07 -6.04 0.94
N ILE A 46 -4.29 -6.20 0.46
CA ILE A 46 -5.04 -7.45 0.60
C ILE A 46 -5.32 -8.06 -0.76
N LEU A 47 -5.10 -9.37 -0.86
CA LEU A 47 -5.61 -10.22 -1.93
C LEU A 47 -6.74 -11.10 -1.39
N PHE A 48 -7.90 -11.05 -2.05
CA PHE A 48 -8.97 -12.03 -1.80
C PHE A 48 -8.79 -13.22 -2.77
N PHE A 49 -8.73 -14.41 -2.20
CA PHE A 49 -8.55 -15.63 -2.98
C PHE A 49 -9.18 -16.83 -2.28
N ASN A 50 -10.00 -17.61 -2.99
CA ASN A 50 -10.69 -18.78 -2.46
C ASN A 50 -11.39 -18.52 -1.11
N ASP A 51 -12.31 -17.54 -1.11
CA ASP A 51 -13.13 -17.13 0.05
C ASP A 51 -12.31 -16.75 1.29
N THR A 52 -11.09 -16.24 1.09
CA THR A 52 -10.21 -15.81 2.17
C THR A 52 -9.48 -14.53 1.77
N TYR A 53 -9.39 -13.58 2.68
CA TYR A 53 -8.57 -12.38 2.56
C TYR A 53 -7.17 -12.69 3.07
N TYR A 54 -6.15 -12.27 2.32
CA TYR A 54 -4.74 -12.41 2.68
C TYR A 54 -4.11 -11.01 2.72
N TRP A 55 -3.67 -10.60 3.90
CA TRP A 55 -3.03 -9.32 4.13
C TRP A 55 -1.52 -9.48 4.13
N PHE A 56 -0.85 -8.83 3.20
CA PHE A 56 0.61 -8.80 3.09
C PHE A 56 1.10 -7.42 3.48
N GLY A 57 2.13 -7.36 4.32
CA GLY A 57 2.72 -6.09 4.71
C GLY A 57 4.15 -6.24 5.20
N GLU A 58 4.79 -5.11 5.37
CA GLU A 58 6.16 -5.01 5.86
C GLU A 58 6.25 -5.49 7.31
N HIS A 59 7.13 -6.45 7.59
CA HIS A 59 7.42 -6.87 8.95
C HIS A 59 8.44 -5.91 9.56
N LYS A 60 7.99 -4.94 10.31
CA LYS A 60 8.83 -3.97 11.03
C LYS A 60 9.42 -4.59 12.30
N THR A 61 10.57 -4.06 12.72
CA THR A 61 11.20 -4.41 14.01
C THR A 61 11.23 -3.18 14.92
N GLU A 62 11.59 -3.37 16.19
CA GLU A 62 11.62 -2.29 17.18
C GLU A 62 12.62 -1.18 16.81
N GLY A 63 12.32 0.04 17.26
CA GLY A 63 13.13 1.25 17.11
C GLY A 63 13.13 1.84 15.69
N GLU A 64 13.83 2.95 15.52
CA GLU A 64 13.94 3.67 14.23
C GLU A 64 14.55 2.82 13.11
N ALA A 65 15.51 1.96 13.44
CA ALA A 65 16.12 1.04 12.48
C ALA A 65 15.16 -0.05 11.98
N GLY A 66 14.01 -0.20 12.61
CA GLY A 66 12.95 -1.14 12.24
C GLY A 66 12.31 -0.88 10.89
N ASN A 67 12.51 0.31 10.29
CA ASN A 67 12.10 0.60 8.91
C ASN A 67 12.95 -0.13 7.86
N LYS A 68 14.15 -0.60 8.22
CA LYS A 68 14.95 -1.45 7.35
C LYS A 68 14.39 -2.87 7.37
N ALA A 69 14.41 -3.54 6.22
CA ALA A 69 13.94 -4.91 6.11
C ALA A 69 14.91 -5.88 6.85
N ASN A 70 14.56 -6.25 8.06
CA ASN A 70 15.30 -7.21 8.88
C ASN A 70 14.70 -8.61 8.79
N VAL A 71 13.41 -8.71 8.43
CA VAL A 71 12.63 -9.96 8.30
C VAL A 71 12.12 -10.10 6.86
N GLY A 72 11.34 -9.15 6.36
CA GLY A 72 10.77 -9.15 5.02
C GLY A 72 9.29 -8.80 5.02
N VAL A 73 8.47 -9.59 4.31
CA VAL A 73 7.02 -9.41 4.20
C VAL A 73 6.30 -10.49 4.97
N HIS A 74 5.38 -10.08 5.85
CA HIS A 74 4.51 -10.97 6.62
C HIS A 74 3.17 -11.19 5.91
N CYS A 75 2.52 -12.31 6.19
CA CYS A 75 1.19 -12.67 5.68
C CYS A 75 0.25 -13.03 6.82
N TYR A 76 -0.96 -12.51 6.76
CA TYR A 76 -2.07 -12.90 7.63
C TYR A 76 -3.27 -13.29 6.78
N SER A 77 -4.14 -14.18 7.28
CA SER A 77 -5.37 -14.57 6.59
C SER A 77 -6.61 -14.35 7.45
N SER A 78 -7.75 -14.02 6.82
CA SER A 78 -9.03 -13.82 7.48
C SER A 78 -10.20 -14.22 6.59
N LYS A 79 -11.28 -14.70 7.21
CA LYS A 79 -12.57 -14.96 6.54
C LYS A 79 -13.55 -13.80 6.68
N ASP A 80 -13.32 -12.90 7.62
CA ASP A 80 -14.27 -11.89 8.07
C ASP A 80 -13.71 -10.46 8.16
N LEU A 81 -12.40 -10.29 7.92
CA LEU A 81 -11.63 -9.06 8.04
C LEU A 81 -11.43 -8.54 9.48
N TYR A 82 -11.99 -9.20 10.49
CA TYR A 82 -11.85 -8.83 11.90
C TYR A 82 -10.82 -9.70 12.61
N ASN A 83 -10.88 -11.01 12.34
CA ASN A 83 -10.07 -12.03 12.98
C ASN A 83 -8.98 -12.50 12.02
N TRP A 84 -7.73 -12.27 12.37
CA TRP A 84 -6.59 -12.55 11.50
C TRP A 84 -5.74 -13.69 12.05
N LYS A 85 -5.49 -14.69 11.22
CA LYS A 85 -4.57 -15.77 11.49
C LYS A 85 -3.19 -15.39 10.96
N ASP A 86 -2.17 -15.52 11.81
CA ASP A 86 -0.78 -15.41 11.41
C ASP A 86 -0.39 -16.59 10.49
N GLU A 87 0.01 -16.30 9.27
CA GLU A 87 0.50 -17.27 8.27
C GLU A 87 2.05 -17.27 8.17
N GLY A 88 2.70 -16.36 8.89
CA GLY A 88 4.16 -16.25 8.95
C GLY A 88 4.75 -15.34 7.87
N VAL A 89 6.07 -15.47 7.69
CA VAL A 89 6.85 -14.65 6.75
C VAL A 89 6.69 -15.20 5.34
N ALA A 90 6.02 -14.41 4.47
CA ALA A 90 5.79 -14.78 3.08
C ALA A 90 7.03 -14.59 2.19
N LEU A 91 7.76 -13.48 2.36
CA LEU A 91 9.03 -13.20 1.69
C LEU A 91 10.08 -12.85 2.73
N SER A 92 11.15 -13.62 2.82
CA SER A 92 12.28 -13.33 3.71
C SER A 92 13.36 -12.55 2.98
N VAL A 93 13.96 -11.54 3.67
CA VAL A 93 15.21 -10.96 3.20
C VAL A 93 16.36 -11.97 3.34
N SER A 94 17.37 -11.85 2.47
CA SER A 94 18.49 -12.77 2.42
C SER A 94 19.58 -12.40 3.42
N ASN A 95 20.26 -13.41 3.95
CA ASN A 95 21.53 -13.23 4.66
C ASN A 95 22.74 -13.23 3.70
N ASP A 96 22.56 -13.65 2.46
CA ASP A 96 23.60 -13.61 1.43
C ASP A 96 23.82 -12.17 0.95
N SER A 97 25.03 -11.67 1.11
CA SER A 97 25.43 -10.32 0.75
C SER A 97 25.39 -10.05 -0.76
N SER A 98 25.34 -11.09 -1.59
CA SER A 98 25.17 -10.95 -3.05
C SER A 98 23.74 -10.70 -3.48
N SER A 99 22.76 -10.95 -2.61
CA SER A 99 21.35 -10.71 -2.88
C SER A 99 21.02 -9.23 -2.81
N LEU A 100 20.23 -8.72 -3.76
CA LEU A 100 19.75 -7.34 -3.71
C LEU A 100 18.78 -7.10 -2.53
N ILE A 101 17.99 -8.13 -2.13
CA ILE A 101 17.14 -8.06 -0.93
C ILE A 101 17.88 -8.55 0.34
N VAL A 102 19.15 -8.16 0.48
CA VAL A 102 19.94 -8.53 1.66
C VAL A 102 19.39 -7.84 2.91
N LYS A 103 19.49 -8.51 4.06
CA LYS A 103 19.08 -7.95 5.37
C LYS A 103 19.64 -6.56 5.60
N GLY A 104 18.76 -5.61 5.89
CA GLY A 104 19.07 -4.18 6.05
C GLY A 104 18.89 -3.35 4.77
N CYS A 105 18.38 -3.93 3.66
CA CYS A 105 17.78 -3.19 2.55
C CYS A 105 16.43 -2.57 2.99
N ILE A 106 15.71 -1.92 2.08
CA ILE A 106 14.35 -1.44 2.32
C ILE A 106 13.42 -2.23 1.39
N VAL A 107 12.38 -2.83 1.98
CA VAL A 107 11.27 -3.49 1.29
C VAL A 107 9.99 -2.85 1.81
N GLU A 108 9.33 -2.05 1.00
CA GLU A 108 8.15 -1.28 1.40
C GLU A 108 6.98 -1.51 0.46
N ARG A 109 5.77 -1.25 0.96
CA ARG A 109 4.52 -1.27 0.19
C ARG A 109 4.25 -2.59 -0.57
N PRO A 110 4.49 -3.78 0.00
CA PRO A 110 4.27 -5.03 -0.72
C PRO A 110 2.81 -5.19 -1.12
N LYS A 111 2.60 -5.65 -2.36
CA LYS A 111 1.28 -6.00 -2.90
C LYS A 111 1.38 -7.33 -3.63
N VAL A 112 0.37 -8.16 -3.48
CA VAL A 112 0.28 -9.47 -4.15
C VAL A 112 -0.91 -9.50 -5.07
N ILE A 113 -0.70 -9.99 -6.29
CA ILE A 113 -1.74 -10.27 -7.28
C ILE A 113 -1.63 -11.72 -7.74
N TYR A 114 -2.75 -12.30 -8.19
CA TYR A 114 -2.79 -13.66 -8.70
C TYR A 114 -2.86 -13.65 -10.22
N ASN A 115 -1.89 -14.30 -10.85
CA ASN A 115 -1.89 -14.53 -12.29
C ASN A 115 -2.69 -15.80 -12.61
N THR A 116 -3.89 -15.65 -13.15
CA THR A 116 -4.79 -16.76 -13.48
C THR A 116 -4.27 -17.64 -14.60
N LYS A 117 -3.50 -17.06 -15.55
CA LYS A 117 -2.92 -17.76 -16.70
C LYS A 117 -1.81 -18.73 -16.28
N ASN A 118 -0.91 -18.26 -15.42
CA ASN A 118 0.24 -19.02 -14.92
C ASN A 118 -0.05 -19.75 -13.61
N LYS A 119 -1.19 -19.43 -12.95
CA LYS A 119 -1.59 -19.96 -11.63
C LYS A 119 -0.56 -19.65 -10.55
N GLN A 120 0.01 -18.45 -10.57
CA GLN A 120 1.06 -18.00 -9.67
C GLN A 120 0.69 -16.73 -8.94
N PHE A 121 1.19 -16.58 -7.72
CA PHE A 121 1.08 -15.35 -6.93
C PHE A 121 2.33 -14.51 -7.15
N VAL A 122 2.14 -13.27 -7.56
CA VAL A 122 3.21 -12.32 -7.87
C VAL A 122 3.16 -11.20 -6.85
N MET A 123 4.26 -11.02 -6.12
CA MET A 123 4.45 -9.94 -5.16
C MET A 123 5.34 -8.88 -5.77
N TRP A 124 4.91 -7.62 -5.71
CA TRP A 124 5.71 -6.45 -6.02
C TRP A 124 5.89 -5.60 -4.78
N PHE A 125 7.02 -4.89 -4.68
CA PHE A 125 7.34 -4.00 -3.56
C PHE A 125 8.31 -2.89 -3.98
N HIS A 126 8.27 -1.76 -3.30
CA HIS A 126 9.31 -0.74 -3.37
C HIS A 126 10.59 -1.28 -2.75
N HIS A 127 11.70 -1.09 -3.43
CA HIS A 127 12.98 -1.64 -3.02
C HIS A 127 14.11 -0.62 -3.07
N GLU A 128 14.79 -0.46 -1.93
CA GLU A 128 16.02 0.32 -1.83
C GLU A 128 17.19 -0.56 -1.41
N LEU A 129 18.35 -0.32 -2.03
CA LEU A 129 19.53 -1.12 -1.76
C LEU A 129 20.12 -0.78 -0.40
N LYS A 130 20.64 -1.80 0.29
CA LYS A 130 21.29 -1.62 1.59
C LYS A 130 22.37 -0.54 1.55
N GLY A 131 22.27 0.44 2.48
CA GLY A 131 23.23 1.53 2.62
C GLY A 131 23.12 2.64 1.57
N LYS A 132 22.09 2.60 0.70
CA LYS A 132 21.85 3.63 -0.33
C LYS A 132 20.73 4.61 0.03
N GLY A 133 20.15 4.51 1.22
CA GLY A 133 18.98 5.32 1.56
C GLY A 133 17.85 5.07 0.57
N TYR A 134 17.31 6.13 0.00
CA TYR A 134 16.24 6.10 -1.02
C TYR A 134 16.75 6.45 -2.44
N ASP A 135 18.04 6.21 -2.74
CA ASP A 135 18.65 6.60 -4.03
C ASP A 135 18.46 5.57 -5.15
N ALA A 136 18.26 4.30 -4.80
CA ALA A 136 18.05 3.25 -5.79
C ALA A 136 16.70 3.36 -6.48
N ALA A 137 15.64 3.69 -5.72
CA ALA A 137 14.27 3.90 -6.16
C ALA A 137 13.81 2.82 -7.16
N MET A 138 13.99 1.57 -6.77
CA MET A 138 13.68 0.39 -7.59
C MET A 138 12.33 -0.20 -7.19
N THR A 139 11.79 -1.07 -8.02
CA THR A 139 10.72 -1.99 -7.64
C THR A 139 11.23 -3.41 -7.71
N GLY A 140 10.82 -4.25 -6.74
CA GLY A 140 11.20 -5.65 -6.64
C GLY A 140 10.04 -6.58 -6.96
N VAL A 141 10.35 -7.77 -7.46
CA VAL A 141 9.39 -8.83 -7.82
C VAL A 141 9.77 -10.14 -7.14
N ALA A 142 8.79 -10.80 -6.56
CA ALA A 142 8.90 -12.13 -6.02
C ALA A 142 7.72 -13.01 -6.45
N LEU A 143 7.90 -14.31 -6.50
CA LEU A 143 6.96 -15.28 -7.07
C LEU A 143 6.75 -16.47 -6.14
N SER A 144 5.51 -16.96 -6.05
CA SER A 144 5.18 -18.18 -5.32
C SER A 144 4.03 -18.94 -5.98
N ASP A 145 4.04 -20.27 -5.86
CA ASP A 145 2.92 -21.13 -6.23
C ASP A 145 1.88 -21.25 -5.09
N LYS A 146 2.23 -20.77 -3.89
CA LYS A 146 1.36 -20.75 -2.71
C LYS A 146 1.12 -19.31 -2.25
N ILE A 147 -0.14 -18.97 -1.95
CA ILE A 147 -0.50 -17.61 -1.57
C ILE A 147 0.25 -17.12 -0.33
N THR A 148 0.45 -17.97 0.68
CA THR A 148 1.19 -17.63 1.90
C THR A 148 2.70 -17.70 1.76
N GLY A 149 3.21 -18.09 0.60
CA GLY A 149 4.64 -18.25 0.35
C GLY A 149 5.18 -19.66 0.66
N PRO A 150 6.51 -19.82 0.75
CA PRO A 150 7.49 -18.75 0.62
C PRO A 150 7.54 -18.16 -0.81
N TYR A 151 7.68 -16.85 -0.89
CA TYR A 151 7.95 -16.18 -2.15
C TYR A 151 9.44 -16.21 -2.46
N ASN A 152 9.78 -16.51 -3.70
CA ASN A 152 11.14 -16.48 -4.21
C ASN A 152 11.40 -15.13 -4.89
N TYR A 153 12.39 -14.39 -4.41
CA TYR A 153 12.82 -13.16 -5.05
C TYR A 153 13.31 -13.42 -6.47
N VAL A 154 12.78 -12.66 -7.44
CA VAL A 154 13.11 -12.80 -8.85
C VAL A 154 14.11 -11.74 -9.29
N LYS A 155 13.76 -10.47 -9.13
CA LYS A 155 14.57 -9.32 -9.59
C LYS A 155 14.13 -8.01 -8.94
N SER A 156 14.99 -6.99 -9.08
CA SER A 156 14.61 -5.58 -8.88
C SER A 156 15.07 -4.74 -10.05
N MET A 157 14.29 -3.73 -10.39
CA MET A 157 14.55 -2.88 -11.56
C MET A 157 14.00 -1.46 -11.38
N ASN A 158 14.52 -0.53 -12.15
CA ASN A 158 13.88 0.74 -12.44
C ASN A 158 12.97 0.55 -13.67
N PRO A 159 11.66 0.90 -13.59
CA PRO A 159 10.71 0.61 -14.66
C PRO A 159 10.94 1.44 -15.93
N ASN A 160 10.38 0.96 -17.05
CA ASN A 160 10.21 1.69 -18.31
C ASN A 160 11.53 2.25 -18.91
N LYS A 161 12.63 1.50 -18.78
CA LYS A 161 13.94 1.86 -19.35
C LYS A 161 13.81 2.13 -20.85
N SER A 162 14.33 3.29 -21.31
CA SER A 162 14.33 3.74 -22.70
C SER A 162 12.93 3.78 -23.36
N GLN A 163 11.89 3.99 -22.54
CA GLN A 163 10.52 4.12 -23.01
C GLN A 163 9.96 5.51 -22.69
N TRP A 164 9.22 6.08 -23.64
CA TRP A 164 8.49 7.33 -23.42
C TRP A 164 7.09 7.07 -22.90
N PRO A 165 6.58 7.90 -21.97
CA PRO A 165 5.18 7.81 -21.57
C PRO A 165 4.25 8.03 -22.76
N LEU A 166 3.14 7.30 -22.80
CA LEU A 166 2.14 7.42 -23.88
C LEU A 166 1.58 8.84 -24.02
N ASN A 167 1.54 9.59 -22.95
CA ASN A 167 1.04 10.96 -22.91
C ASN A 167 2.15 12.03 -22.89
N TYR A 168 3.39 11.67 -23.27
CA TYR A 168 4.48 12.63 -23.35
C TYR A 168 4.59 13.24 -24.75
N PRO A 169 4.41 14.56 -24.91
CA PRO A 169 4.39 15.20 -26.23
C PRO A 169 5.69 15.03 -27.00
N ASP A 170 5.62 14.70 -28.27
CA ASP A 170 6.80 14.56 -29.13
C ASP A 170 7.65 15.84 -29.20
N SER A 171 7.00 17.00 -29.16
CA SER A 171 7.70 18.30 -29.12
C SER A 171 8.61 18.49 -27.92
N LEU A 172 8.32 17.81 -26.80
CA LEU A 172 9.16 17.86 -25.62
C LEU A 172 10.34 16.88 -25.69
N LYS A 173 10.30 15.85 -26.53
CA LYS A 173 11.37 14.84 -26.63
C LYS A 173 12.72 15.43 -27.05
N SER A 174 12.71 16.48 -27.89
CA SER A 174 13.91 17.17 -28.35
C SER A 174 14.45 18.21 -27.37
N LEU A 175 13.67 18.63 -26.37
CA LEU A 175 14.14 19.61 -25.39
C LEU A 175 15.18 18.98 -24.44
N SER A 176 16.02 19.81 -23.85
CA SER A 176 16.99 19.41 -22.80
C SER A 176 16.67 20.16 -21.51
N PRO A 177 15.56 19.80 -20.81
CA PRO A 177 15.17 20.48 -19.60
C PRO A 177 16.23 20.24 -18.52
N ASN A 178 16.54 21.29 -17.75
CA ASN A 178 17.57 21.28 -16.72
C ASN A 178 17.05 21.91 -15.45
N LEU A 179 17.39 21.34 -14.30
CA LEU A 179 17.03 21.83 -12.97
C LEU A 179 18.15 22.61 -12.30
N ASP A 180 19.35 22.64 -12.89
CA ASP A 180 20.53 23.26 -12.32
C ASP A 180 20.33 24.78 -12.11
N GLY A 181 20.65 25.24 -10.91
CA GLY A 181 20.53 26.63 -10.54
C GLY A 181 19.09 27.07 -10.14
N PHE A 182 18.09 26.25 -10.32
CA PHE A 182 16.73 26.56 -9.90
C PHE A 182 16.45 26.07 -8.48
N LYS A 183 15.83 26.94 -7.67
CA LYS A 183 15.36 26.56 -6.35
C LYS A 183 14.18 25.58 -6.53
N ARG A 184 14.24 24.44 -5.84
CA ARG A 184 13.13 23.47 -5.82
C ARG A 184 11.79 24.17 -5.51
N TRP A 185 10.77 23.87 -6.29
CA TRP A 185 9.41 24.43 -6.23
C TRP A 185 9.30 25.90 -6.73
N SER A 186 10.37 26.51 -7.29
CA SER A 186 10.19 27.78 -8.01
C SER A 186 9.41 27.55 -9.31
N GLU A 187 8.93 28.62 -9.93
CA GLU A 187 8.19 28.55 -11.19
C GLU A 187 9.03 27.90 -12.31
N GLU A 188 10.29 28.29 -12.41
CA GLU A 188 11.24 27.76 -13.38
C GLU A 188 11.49 26.26 -13.12
N TRP A 189 11.72 25.89 -11.88
CA TRP A 189 11.92 24.49 -11.50
C TRP A 189 10.67 23.65 -11.86
N ASN A 190 9.47 24.13 -11.52
CA ASN A 190 8.22 23.48 -11.83
C ASN A 190 8.00 23.30 -13.33
N LYS A 191 8.35 24.30 -14.14
CA LYS A 191 8.28 24.24 -15.60
C LYS A 191 9.18 23.13 -16.15
N GLU A 192 10.43 23.06 -15.69
CA GLU A 192 11.36 22.03 -16.14
C GLU A 192 10.92 20.62 -15.70
N MET A 193 10.34 20.47 -14.51
CA MET A 193 9.76 19.22 -14.07
C MET A 193 8.60 18.76 -14.96
N ILE A 194 7.68 19.67 -15.31
CA ILE A 194 6.58 19.39 -16.23
C ILE A 194 7.11 18.99 -17.61
N ASN A 195 8.16 19.66 -18.09
CA ASN A 195 8.87 19.34 -19.32
C ASN A 195 9.65 18.02 -19.26
N GLY A 196 9.69 17.36 -18.11
CA GLY A 196 10.27 16.02 -17.93
C GLY A 196 11.78 16.01 -17.66
N ALA A 197 12.30 16.97 -16.90
CA ALA A 197 13.72 17.01 -16.54
C ALA A 197 14.20 15.70 -15.87
N ILE A 198 13.46 15.20 -14.88
CA ILE A 198 13.79 13.95 -14.21
C ILE A 198 13.47 12.74 -15.09
N LEU A 199 12.33 12.77 -15.80
CA LEU A 199 11.97 11.72 -16.77
C LEU A 199 13.11 11.44 -17.74
N LYS A 200 13.72 12.49 -18.29
CA LYS A 200 14.84 12.41 -19.24
C LYS A 200 16.16 12.04 -18.57
N ARG A 201 16.43 12.57 -17.38
CA ARG A 201 17.61 12.18 -16.59
C ARG A 201 17.65 10.65 -16.42
N ASP A 202 16.49 10.05 -16.15
CA ASP A 202 16.36 8.65 -15.81
C ASP A 202 15.97 7.75 -17.01
N PHE A 203 15.89 8.31 -18.22
CA PHE A 203 15.40 7.62 -19.41
C PHE A 203 16.16 6.33 -19.70
N GLU A 204 17.51 6.39 -19.71
CA GLU A 204 18.35 5.24 -20.08
C GLU A 204 18.52 4.21 -18.96
N ARG A 205 18.44 4.61 -17.70
CA ARG A 205 18.54 3.68 -16.56
C ARG A 205 17.22 3.05 -16.17
N GLY A 206 16.11 3.64 -16.58
CA GLY A 206 14.75 3.36 -16.11
C GLY A 206 14.30 4.36 -15.05
N GLN A 207 12.97 4.52 -14.93
CA GLN A 207 12.36 5.52 -14.08
C GLN A 207 12.43 5.13 -12.61
N MET A 208 12.39 6.11 -11.71
CA MET A 208 12.28 5.86 -10.28
C MET A 208 10.95 5.19 -9.96
N ALA A 209 10.94 4.27 -8.99
CA ALA A 209 9.72 3.69 -8.43
C ALA A 209 9.85 3.62 -6.90
N ARG A 210 9.03 4.42 -6.20
CA ARG A 210 8.96 4.42 -4.74
C ARG A 210 7.58 3.94 -4.29
N ASP A 211 6.87 4.67 -3.43
CA ASP A 211 5.54 4.28 -2.96
C ASP A 211 4.68 3.73 -4.08
N MET A 212 4.18 2.51 -3.92
CA MET A 212 3.52 1.81 -5.00
C MET A 212 2.28 1.03 -4.56
N THR A 213 1.42 0.76 -5.52
CA THR A 213 0.36 -0.23 -5.43
C THR A 213 0.19 -0.98 -6.75
N LEU A 214 -0.57 -2.06 -6.72
CA LEU A 214 -0.96 -2.82 -7.90
C LEU A 214 -2.47 -2.73 -8.12
N PHE A 215 -2.88 -2.84 -9.37
CA PHE A 215 -4.27 -2.97 -9.75
C PHE A 215 -4.41 -3.98 -10.88
N VAL A 216 -5.33 -4.92 -10.74
CA VAL A 216 -5.72 -5.85 -11.82
C VAL A 216 -7.12 -5.47 -12.25
N ASP A 217 -7.29 -5.16 -13.53
CA ASP A 217 -8.59 -4.80 -14.11
C ASP A 217 -9.40 -6.05 -14.49
N ASP A 218 -10.67 -5.86 -14.82
CA ASP A 218 -11.61 -6.94 -15.16
C ASP A 218 -11.20 -7.72 -16.40
N ASP A 219 -10.41 -7.10 -17.30
CA ASP A 219 -9.85 -7.76 -18.50
C ASP A 219 -8.58 -8.59 -18.21
N GLY A 220 -8.13 -8.60 -16.95
CA GLY A 220 -6.94 -9.31 -16.51
C GLY A 220 -5.63 -8.55 -16.75
N LYS A 221 -5.66 -7.34 -17.27
CA LYS A 221 -4.47 -6.48 -17.30
C LYS A 221 -4.11 -5.99 -15.92
N ALA A 222 -2.82 -6.03 -15.61
CA ALA A 222 -2.30 -5.53 -14.35
C ALA A 222 -1.51 -4.24 -14.56
N TYR A 223 -1.60 -3.36 -13.56
CA TYR A 223 -0.95 -2.06 -13.55
C TYR A 223 -0.15 -1.88 -12.28
N HIS A 224 1.05 -1.29 -12.42
CA HIS A 224 1.89 -0.85 -11.33
C HIS A 224 1.82 0.67 -11.25
N ILE A 225 1.30 1.18 -10.15
CA ILE A 225 1.14 2.61 -9.88
C ILE A 225 2.18 3.00 -8.85
N HIS A 226 3.03 3.99 -9.15
CA HIS A 226 4.13 4.34 -8.25
C HIS A 226 4.50 5.83 -8.32
N SER A 227 5.07 6.32 -7.21
CA SER A 227 5.69 7.63 -7.14
C SER A 227 7.03 7.60 -7.89
N SER A 228 7.21 8.58 -8.76
CA SER A 228 8.40 8.72 -9.60
C SER A 228 8.86 10.19 -9.65
N GLU A 229 9.88 10.47 -10.43
CA GLU A 229 10.39 11.82 -10.67
C GLU A 229 10.62 12.61 -9.36
N GLU A 230 11.43 12.06 -8.44
CA GLU A 230 11.69 12.60 -7.09
C GLU A 230 10.39 12.76 -6.26
N ASN A 231 9.44 11.84 -6.39
CA ASN A 231 8.10 11.83 -5.76
C ASN A 231 7.22 13.01 -6.17
N THR A 232 7.48 13.62 -7.33
CA THR A 232 6.68 14.75 -7.82
C THR A 232 5.54 14.33 -8.75
N THR A 233 5.67 13.16 -9.39
CA THR A 233 4.77 12.68 -10.44
C THR A 233 4.47 11.20 -10.21
N LEU A 234 3.22 10.78 -10.35
CA LEU A 234 2.90 9.37 -10.38
C LEU A 234 3.06 8.81 -11.79
N HIS A 235 3.59 7.60 -11.87
CA HIS A 235 3.56 6.79 -13.08
C HIS A 235 2.58 5.64 -12.92
N ILE A 236 1.85 5.33 -13.99
CA ILE A 236 1.01 4.13 -14.09
C ILE A 236 1.50 3.32 -15.27
N ALA A 237 2.03 2.14 -15.03
CA ALA A 237 2.64 1.28 -16.03
C ALA A 237 1.90 -0.06 -16.14
N GLU A 238 1.61 -0.48 -17.39
CA GLU A 238 1.01 -1.77 -17.69
C GLU A 238 2.07 -2.88 -17.51
N LEU A 239 1.72 -3.94 -16.78
CA LEU A 239 2.55 -5.11 -16.62
C LEU A 239 2.38 -6.10 -17.79
N THR A 240 3.39 -6.96 -17.99
CA THR A 240 3.33 -8.07 -18.93
C THR A 240 2.27 -9.10 -18.51
N ASP A 241 1.87 -9.96 -19.43
CA ASP A 241 0.85 -11.00 -19.21
C ASP A 241 1.17 -11.96 -18.06
N ASP A 242 2.45 -12.15 -17.73
CA ASP A 242 2.91 -12.96 -16.59
C ASP A 242 3.00 -12.14 -15.28
N TYR A 243 2.78 -10.85 -15.35
CA TYR A 243 2.90 -9.88 -14.25
C TYR A 243 4.32 -9.71 -13.68
N LEU A 244 5.37 -10.15 -14.41
CA LEU A 244 6.75 -10.13 -13.92
C LEU A 244 7.61 -8.99 -14.48
N ASP A 245 7.07 -8.22 -15.44
CA ASP A 245 7.79 -7.12 -16.07
C ASP A 245 6.82 -6.03 -16.56
N PHE A 246 7.36 -4.96 -17.13
CA PHE A 246 6.64 -3.86 -17.74
C PHE A 246 6.53 -4.07 -19.24
N THR A 247 5.35 -3.75 -19.83
CA THR A 247 5.16 -3.76 -21.28
C THR A 247 5.86 -2.60 -21.99
N GLY A 248 6.30 -1.60 -21.22
CA GLY A 248 6.79 -0.32 -21.74
C GLY A 248 5.67 0.72 -21.97
N LYS A 249 4.41 0.32 -21.83
CA LYS A 249 3.27 1.24 -21.91
C LYS A 249 3.01 1.85 -20.53
N TYR A 250 3.20 3.15 -20.41
CA TYR A 250 2.92 3.87 -19.16
C TYR A 250 2.53 5.32 -19.41
N THR A 251 1.97 5.95 -18.40
CA THR A 251 1.59 7.36 -18.40
C THR A 251 2.13 8.08 -17.18
N ARG A 252 2.42 9.36 -17.34
CA ARG A 252 2.65 10.31 -16.26
C ARG A 252 1.29 10.88 -15.83
N VAL A 253 0.96 10.80 -14.56
CA VAL A 253 -0.31 11.29 -14.03
C VAL A 253 -0.08 12.16 -12.80
N LEU A 254 -0.99 13.12 -12.54
CA LEU A 254 -0.84 14.10 -11.47
C LEU A 254 0.56 14.74 -11.49
N ILE A 255 0.99 15.19 -12.68
CA ILE A 255 2.35 15.65 -12.96
C ILE A 255 2.72 16.83 -12.06
N ASN A 256 3.86 16.73 -11.40
CA ASN A 256 4.42 17.74 -10.48
C ASN A 256 3.47 18.13 -9.32
N LYS A 257 2.60 17.19 -8.89
CA LYS A 257 1.67 17.39 -7.77
C LYS A 257 2.18 16.79 -6.45
N SER A 258 3.30 16.07 -6.49
CA SER A 258 3.91 15.45 -5.30
C SER A 258 2.96 14.52 -4.55
N ASN A 259 2.44 13.53 -5.27
CA ASN A 259 1.57 12.51 -4.72
C ASN A 259 2.39 11.27 -4.36
N GLU A 260 2.15 10.76 -3.16
CA GLU A 260 2.71 9.50 -2.65
C GLU A 260 1.60 8.52 -2.24
N ALA A 261 1.99 7.31 -1.85
CA ALA A 261 1.11 6.31 -1.27
C ALA A 261 -0.18 6.05 -2.08
N PRO A 262 -0.07 5.76 -3.39
CA PRO A 262 -1.25 5.55 -4.23
C PRO A 262 -2.04 4.32 -3.78
N ALA A 263 -3.38 4.46 -3.72
CA ALA A 263 -4.33 3.40 -3.49
C ALA A 263 -5.45 3.54 -4.53
N ILE A 264 -5.53 2.61 -5.47
CA ILE A 264 -6.46 2.64 -6.61
C ILE A 264 -7.56 1.60 -6.43
N PHE A 265 -8.77 1.93 -6.89
CA PHE A 265 -9.89 1.00 -6.93
C PHE A 265 -10.88 1.37 -8.04
N LYS A 266 -11.72 0.42 -8.43
CA LYS A 266 -12.76 0.59 -9.44
C LYS A 266 -14.14 0.59 -8.79
N LYS A 267 -15.01 1.53 -9.23
CA LYS A 267 -16.43 1.55 -8.89
C LYS A 267 -17.25 1.80 -10.15
N GLY A 268 -18.05 0.82 -10.54
CA GLY A 268 -18.69 0.83 -11.85
C GLY A 268 -17.64 0.94 -12.96
N GLU A 269 -17.84 1.85 -13.88
CA GLU A 269 -16.92 2.09 -15.01
C GLU A 269 -15.81 3.13 -14.69
N LYS A 270 -15.70 3.58 -13.43
CA LYS A 270 -14.75 4.63 -13.04
C LYS A 270 -13.66 4.06 -12.14
N TYR A 271 -12.47 4.60 -12.32
CA TYR A 271 -11.30 4.32 -11.49
C TYR A 271 -11.11 5.50 -10.54
N PHE A 272 -10.89 5.21 -9.29
CA PHE A 272 -10.62 6.18 -8.23
C PHE A 272 -9.25 5.92 -7.63
N MET A 273 -8.59 6.99 -7.23
CA MET A 273 -7.30 6.92 -6.55
C MET A 273 -7.32 7.82 -5.33
N ILE A 274 -6.79 7.30 -4.23
CA ILE A 274 -6.50 8.05 -3.01
C ILE A 274 -4.99 8.07 -2.86
N THR A 275 -4.43 9.24 -2.53
CA THR A 275 -2.98 9.45 -2.35
C THR A 275 -2.74 10.36 -1.17
N SER A 276 -1.50 10.46 -0.72
CA SER A 276 -1.01 11.50 0.19
C SER A 276 -0.23 12.59 -0.56
N GLY A 277 0.14 13.66 0.15
CA GLY A 277 1.18 14.58 -0.27
C GLY A 277 2.58 14.08 0.11
N LEU A 278 3.60 14.87 -0.21
CA LEU A 278 5.01 14.62 0.12
C LEU A 278 5.40 15.38 1.39
N SER A 279 5.56 14.68 2.50
CA SER A 279 5.93 15.28 3.81
C SER A 279 6.83 14.38 4.68
N GLY A 280 7.46 13.37 4.08
CA GLY A 280 8.21 12.34 4.81
C GLY A 280 7.30 11.57 5.76
N TRP A 281 7.72 11.36 7.00
CA TRP A 281 6.94 10.63 8.00
C TRP A 281 5.78 11.44 8.63
N LYS A 282 5.68 12.73 8.34
CA LYS A 282 4.60 13.56 8.90
C LYS A 282 3.30 13.32 8.12
N PRO A 283 2.17 13.09 8.82
CA PRO A 283 0.88 12.95 8.17
C PRO A 283 0.49 14.26 7.46
N ASN A 284 -0.19 14.13 6.33
CA ASN A 284 -0.67 15.24 5.53
C ASN A 284 -2.06 14.97 4.95
N ALA A 285 -2.62 15.96 4.27
CA ALA A 285 -3.94 15.87 3.69
C ALA A 285 -3.99 14.83 2.55
N ALA A 286 -4.93 13.88 2.63
CA ALA A 286 -5.23 12.98 1.54
C ALA A 286 -5.72 13.75 0.31
N ARG A 287 -5.51 13.14 -0.85
CA ARG A 287 -5.96 13.64 -2.15
C ARG A 287 -6.69 12.54 -2.87
N SER A 288 -7.64 12.88 -3.70
CA SER A 288 -8.34 11.90 -4.52
C SER A 288 -8.43 12.34 -5.96
N ALA A 289 -8.53 11.35 -6.85
CA ALA A 289 -8.66 11.57 -8.30
C ALA A 289 -9.55 10.50 -8.91
N VAL A 290 -10.08 10.78 -10.12
CA VAL A 290 -10.93 9.88 -10.90
C VAL A 290 -10.49 9.81 -12.35
N ALA A 291 -10.66 8.67 -12.99
CA ALA A 291 -10.41 8.45 -14.41
C ALA A 291 -11.42 7.48 -15.02
N ASP A 292 -11.49 7.48 -16.37
CA ASP A 292 -12.26 6.51 -17.15
C ASP A 292 -11.46 5.29 -17.59
N HIS A 293 -10.13 5.34 -17.39
CA HIS A 293 -9.20 4.26 -17.72
C HIS A 293 -8.04 4.28 -16.72
N PRO A 294 -7.43 3.14 -16.33
CA PRO A 294 -6.30 3.12 -15.40
C PRO A 294 -5.15 4.04 -15.83
N LEU A 295 -4.80 4.06 -17.10
CA LEU A 295 -3.75 4.95 -17.64
C LEU A 295 -4.17 6.42 -17.73
N GLY A 296 -5.40 6.78 -17.34
CA GLY A 296 -5.93 8.14 -17.32
C GLY A 296 -6.61 8.57 -18.64
N PRO A 297 -6.85 9.89 -18.81
CA PRO A 297 -6.39 10.98 -17.93
C PRO A 297 -7.09 11.02 -16.58
N TRP A 298 -6.36 11.39 -15.54
CA TRP A 298 -6.84 11.50 -14.16
C TRP A 298 -7.24 12.94 -13.83
N LYS A 299 -8.41 13.10 -13.21
CA LYS A 299 -8.95 14.38 -12.74
C LYS A 299 -8.95 14.42 -11.22
N GLU A 300 -8.34 15.46 -10.62
CA GLU A 300 -8.34 15.68 -9.17
C GLU A 300 -9.76 15.96 -8.65
N LEU A 301 -10.12 15.37 -7.51
CA LEU A 301 -11.39 15.55 -6.81
C LEU A 301 -11.22 16.30 -5.47
N GLY A 302 -9.97 16.50 -5.03
CA GLY A 302 -9.62 17.12 -3.75
C GLY A 302 -9.49 16.13 -2.60
N ASN A 303 -9.56 16.62 -1.37
CA ASN A 303 -9.42 15.80 -0.17
C ASN A 303 -10.71 15.00 0.09
N PRO A 304 -10.64 13.65 0.20
CA PRO A 304 -11.81 12.82 0.49
C PRO A 304 -12.21 12.83 1.99
N CYS A 305 -11.31 13.22 2.90
CA CYS A 305 -11.57 13.18 4.34
C CYS A 305 -12.56 14.26 4.78
N ARG A 306 -13.40 13.93 5.76
CA ARG A 306 -14.35 14.85 6.42
C ARG A 306 -14.20 14.71 7.93
N GLY A 307 -14.27 15.83 8.64
CA GLY A 307 -14.10 15.92 10.08
C GLY A 307 -13.62 17.30 10.51
N THR A 308 -12.93 17.38 11.62
CA THR A 308 -12.25 18.60 12.08
C THR A 308 -11.13 18.99 11.10
N GLU A 309 -10.72 20.25 11.11
CA GLU A 309 -9.62 20.73 10.27
C GLU A 309 -8.33 19.90 10.47
N GLU A 310 -8.04 19.53 11.70
CA GLU A 310 -6.86 18.73 12.04
C GLU A 310 -6.94 17.33 11.47
N GLU A 311 -8.07 16.64 11.59
CA GLU A 311 -8.30 15.30 11.01
C GLU A 311 -8.17 15.32 9.50
N VAL A 312 -8.80 16.31 8.85
CA VAL A 312 -8.82 16.44 7.40
C VAL A 312 -7.44 16.76 6.82
N THR A 313 -6.70 17.66 7.48
CA THR A 313 -5.36 18.07 7.00
C THR A 313 -4.28 17.04 7.27
N LYS A 314 -4.53 16.07 8.14
CA LYS A 314 -3.59 14.99 8.49
C LYS A 314 -4.08 13.60 8.12
N THR A 315 -5.20 13.46 7.42
CA THR A 315 -5.79 12.16 7.06
C THR A 315 -5.92 11.25 8.30
N PHE A 316 -6.51 11.79 9.38
CA PHE A 316 -6.65 11.09 10.67
C PHE A 316 -5.30 10.62 11.22
N TYR A 317 -4.22 11.39 10.98
CA TYR A 317 -2.82 11.08 11.34
C TYR A 317 -2.26 9.82 10.65
N SER A 318 -2.68 9.56 9.41
CA SER A 318 -2.29 8.35 8.67
C SER A 318 -1.94 8.66 7.22
N GLN A 319 -1.42 7.64 6.53
CA GLN A 319 -1.11 7.65 5.10
C GLN A 319 -1.75 6.43 4.44
N SER A 320 -2.39 6.62 3.29
CA SER A 320 -3.02 5.54 2.51
C SER A 320 -2.05 4.41 2.19
N THR A 321 -2.55 3.17 2.17
CA THR A 321 -1.78 1.99 1.75
C THR A 321 -2.50 1.19 0.68
N PHE A 322 -3.83 1.09 0.79
CA PHE A 322 -4.68 0.31 -0.09
C PHE A 322 -6.13 0.77 -0.01
N VAL A 323 -6.95 0.43 -0.99
CA VAL A 323 -8.41 0.42 -0.88
C VAL A 323 -8.89 -0.99 -1.16
N LEU A 324 -9.59 -1.58 -0.19
CA LEU A 324 -10.12 -2.94 -0.28
C LEU A 324 -11.56 -2.92 -0.74
N PRO A 325 -11.88 -3.45 -1.93
CA PRO A 325 -13.24 -3.83 -2.29
C PRO A 325 -13.68 -5.05 -1.46
N VAL A 326 -14.79 -4.92 -0.72
CA VAL A 326 -15.28 -6.01 0.14
C VAL A 326 -16.04 -7.02 -0.70
N GLN A 327 -15.55 -8.26 -0.75
CA GLN A 327 -16.16 -9.30 -1.56
C GLN A 327 -17.58 -9.66 -1.06
N GLY A 328 -18.48 -9.88 -2.03
CA GLY A 328 -19.88 -10.18 -1.73
C GLY A 328 -20.73 -9.00 -1.26
N LYS A 329 -20.15 -7.80 -1.12
CA LYS A 329 -20.85 -6.56 -0.76
C LYS A 329 -20.70 -5.52 -1.88
N GLN A 330 -21.77 -5.28 -2.60
CA GLN A 330 -21.77 -4.33 -3.70
C GLN A 330 -21.41 -2.92 -3.20
N ASP A 331 -20.56 -2.23 -3.96
CA ASP A 331 -20.14 -0.84 -3.71
C ASP A 331 -19.59 -0.57 -2.29
N THR A 332 -19.05 -1.60 -1.64
CA THR A 332 -18.48 -1.50 -0.29
C THR A 332 -16.95 -1.52 -0.38
N TYR A 333 -16.33 -0.46 0.10
CA TYR A 333 -14.88 -0.25 0.05
C TYR A 333 -14.36 0.17 1.41
N ILE A 334 -13.19 -0.35 1.79
CA ILE A 334 -12.47 0.03 2.99
C ILE A 334 -11.21 0.81 2.59
N PHE A 335 -11.10 2.03 3.06
CA PHE A 335 -9.87 2.80 3.05
C PHE A 335 -8.92 2.20 4.07
N MET A 336 -7.77 1.73 3.62
CA MET A 336 -6.70 1.23 4.47
C MET A 336 -5.56 2.22 4.49
N ALA A 337 -5.13 2.60 5.68
CA ALA A 337 -4.03 3.52 5.91
C ALA A 337 -3.24 3.12 7.15
N ASP A 338 -2.00 3.57 7.24
CA ASP A 338 -1.14 3.34 8.39
C ASP A 338 -0.83 4.66 9.11
N ARG A 339 -0.87 4.61 10.43
CA ARG A 339 -0.33 5.62 11.31
C ARG A 339 1.08 5.17 11.72
N TRP A 340 2.07 5.82 11.14
CA TRP A 340 3.48 5.49 11.36
C TRP A 340 3.97 5.98 12.72
N THR A 341 4.83 5.19 13.37
CA THR A 341 5.58 5.56 14.57
C THR A 341 7.08 5.46 14.27
N PRO A 342 7.70 6.51 13.68
CA PRO A 342 9.09 6.44 13.20
C PRO A 342 10.11 6.11 14.29
N GLU A 343 9.87 6.53 15.51
CA GLU A 343 10.75 6.28 16.67
C GLU A 343 10.73 4.81 17.10
N ASN A 344 9.64 4.09 16.80
CA ASN A 344 9.49 2.67 17.04
C ASN A 344 8.64 2.02 15.94
N ALA A 345 9.28 1.63 14.86
CA ALA A 345 8.62 1.22 13.60
C ALA A 345 7.59 0.09 13.77
N ILE A 346 7.80 -0.84 14.73
CA ILE A 346 6.85 -1.93 14.99
C ILE A 346 5.52 -1.44 15.58
N ASP A 347 5.51 -0.26 16.21
CA ASP A 347 4.34 0.32 16.89
C ASP A 347 3.46 1.17 15.94
N GLY A 348 3.38 0.82 14.68
CA GLY A 348 2.41 1.39 13.75
C GLY A 348 0.98 0.96 14.07
N ARG A 349 -0.01 1.75 13.63
CA ARG A 349 -1.44 1.47 13.81
C ARG A 349 -2.14 1.52 12.47
N TYR A 350 -3.22 0.74 12.36
CA TYR A 350 -4.00 0.63 11.13
C TYR A 350 -5.26 1.47 11.23
N ILE A 351 -5.48 2.30 10.22
CA ILE A 351 -6.67 3.14 10.11
C ILE A 351 -7.51 2.56 8.96
N TRP A 352 -8.48 1.73 9.31
CA TRP A 352 -9.40 1.16 8.34
C TRP A 352 -10.77 1.80 8.52
N LEU A 353 -11.22 2.51 7.49
CA LEU A 353 -12.47 3.29 7.51
C LEU A 353 -13.31 2.98 6.26
N PRO A 354 -14.65 2.99 6.36
CA PRO A 354 -15.49 2.81 5.19
C PRO A 354 -15.36 4.01 4.25
N ILE A 355 -15.40 3.74 2.94
CA ILE A 355 -15.53 4.78 1.92
C ILE A 355 -16.99 4.94 1.55
N GLU A 356 -17.53 6.12 1.78
CA GLU A 356 -18.84 6.55 1.29
C GLU A 356 -18.67 7.31 -0.04
N PHE A 357 -19.78 7.49 -0.77
CA PHE A 357 -19.79 8.29 -1.99
C PHE A 357 -20.83 9.38 -1.91
N GLU A 358 -20.43 10.62 -2.13
CA GLU A 358 -21.29 11.78 -2.26
C GLU A 358 -21.03 12.47 -3.61
N ASN A 359 -22.05 12.63 -4.43
CA ASN A 359 -21.93 13.21 -5.78
C ASN A 359 -20.81 12.56 -6.63
N ASN A 360 -20.71 11.24 -6.58
CA ASN A 360 -19.68 10.43 -7.25
C ASN A 360 -18.24 10.75 -6.80
N LYS A 361 -18.04 11.25 -5.59
CA LYS A 361 -16.72 11.47 -4.99
C LYS A 361 -16.56 10.59 -3.74
N PRO A 362 -15.39 9.99 -3.52
CA PRO A 362 -15.14 9.23 -2.30
C PRO A 362 -15.11 10.17 -1.08
N ILE A 363 -15.72 9.74 0.00
CA ILE A 363 -15.78 10.44 1.28
C ILE A 363 -15.34 9.46 2.37
N ILE A 364 -14.45 9.91 3.24
CA ILE A 364 -13.94 9.15 4.37
C ILE A 364 -14.18 9.98 5.64
N LYS A 365 -14.87 9.39 6.63
CA LYS A 365 -15.16 10.02 7.92
C LYS A 365 -14.53 9.20 9.03
N TRP A 366 -14.01 9.85 10.05
CA TRP A 366 -13.54 9.17 11.25
C TRP A 366 -14.70 8.46 11.95
N GLN A 367 -14.43 7.26 12.42
CA GLN A 367 -15.30 6.49 13.30
C GLN A 367 -14.42 5.82 14.35
N ASP A 368 -14.75 6.01 15.63
CA ASP A 368 -14.01 5.39 16.75
C ASP A 368 -14.12 3.87 16.69
N GLU A 369 -15.30 3.40 16.27
CA GLU A 369 -15.56 2.00 15.95
C GLU A 369 -16.63 1.87 14.87
N TRP A 370 -16.57 0.81 14.08
CA TRP A 370 -17.57 0.54 13.06
C TRP A 370 -17.65 -0.96 12.69
N LYS A 371 -18.75 -1.34 12.05
CA LYS A 371 -19.00 -2.72 11.55
C LYS A 371 -19.37 -2.68 10.08
N MET A 372 -19.04 -3.77 9.36
CA MET A 372 -19.47 -3.97 7.97
C MET A 372 -20.95 -4.35 7.88
#